data_ff5a7f9241aafac1ea04c74ae54db8b3
#
_entry.id   ff5a7f9241aafac1ea04c74ae54db8b3
#
_cell.length_a   1.000
_cell.length_b   1.000
_cell.length_c   1.000
_cell.angle_alpha   90.00
_cell.angle_beta   90.00
_cell.angle_gamma   90.00
#
_symmetry.space_group_name_H-M   'P 1'
#
loop_
_entity.id
_entity.type
_entity.pdbx_description
1 polymer ?
#
loop_
_entity_poly.entity_id
_entity_poly.type
_entity_poly.pdbx_seq_one_letter_code
_entity_poly.pdbx_strand_id
1 'polypeptide(L)'
;SVIACGAGPVDGRTLKLTNAPWLMDGPKVAQSFGLDQGLLLNDFEAQALSLPTIPDQWAKLIGPARFSAGSGPQVILGPGTGLGVGALVEAAGRHTPLASEACHTDFGPIDDEEAAIWPHLERAHGRITTESVMAGPGLVRLHAARLASLGMPAEGLDAAAITDRAHQNGAGQEAKTINLYWRLIARFAGDMGVTFVATGGVTLSGGVLPRILDLLDERAFRANFEAKAPVDQMARRIPTRLITHPDAVLVGMAAIAARPELYAIDYAGRCWK
;
A
#
# COMPACT_ATOMS: atom_id res chain seq x y z
N SER A 1 13.43 -25.21 -4.41
CA SER A 1 13.04 -23.99 -5.12
C SER A 1 12.68 -22.89 -4.15
N VAL A 2 12.77 -21.64 -4.59
CA VAL A 2 12.45 -20.44 -3.77
C VAL A 2 11.76 -19.38 -4.63
N ILE A 3 10.78 -18.67 -4.04
CA ILE A 3 10.33 -17.37 -4.54
C ILE A 3 10.69 -16.34 -3.46
N ALA A 4 11.43 -15.32 -3.84
CA ALA A 4 11.80 -14.23 -2.94
C ALA A 4 11.32 -12.89 -3.50
N CYS A 5 11.00 -11.95 -2.62
CA CYS A 5 10.64 -10.60 -3.02
C CYS A 5 11.38 -9.55 -2.19
N GLY A 6 11.52 -8.36 -2.75
CA GLY A 6 12.14 -7.24 -2.07
C GLY A 6 11.73 -5.90 -2.66
N ALA A 7 11.89 -4.86 -1.84
CA ALA A 7 11.59 -3.48 -2.21
C ALA A 7 12.65 -2.94 -3.18
N GLY A 8 12.38 -3.02 -4.46
CA GLY A 8 13.26 -2.54 -5.51
C GLY A 8 12.95 -3.10 -6.89
N PRO A 9 13.55 -2.53 -7.94
CA PRO A 9 13.37 -3.01 -9.30
C PRO A 9 14.02 -4.39 -9.49
N VAL A 10 13.31 -5.27 -10.20
CA VAL A 10 13.80 -6.57 -10.65
C VAL A 10 14.27 -6.42 -12.08
N ASP A 11 15.54 -6.77 -12.32
CA ASP A 11 16.14 -6.83 -13.65
C ASP A 11 16.62 -8.27 -13.92
N GLY A 12 15.87 -8.99 -14.73
CA GLY A 12 16.10 -10.41 -14.98
C GLY A 12 16.13 -11.21 -13.67
N ARG A 13 17.30 -11.74 -13.32
CA ARG A 13 17.53 -12.60 -12.14
C ARG A 13 18.18 -11.86 -10.98
N THR A 14 18.16 -10.53 -11.00
CA THR A 14 18.71 -9.68 -9.94
C THR A 14 17.66 -8.71 -9.42
N LEU A 15 17.78 -8.33 -8.16
CA LEU A 15 16.95 -7.33 -7.51
C LEU A 15 17.87 -6.41 -6.70
N LYS A 16 17.82 -5.10 -7.00
CA LYS A 16 18.53 -4.08 -6.24
C LYS A 16 17.57 -3.46 -5.23
N LEU A 17 17.90 -3.56 -3.94
CA LEU A 17 17.09 -2.93 -2.90
C LEU A 17 17.16 -1.40 -2.98
N THR A 18 16.01 -0.74 -2.93
CA THR A 18 15.90 0.73 -3.02
C THR A 18 16.51 1.41 -1.79
N ASN A 19 16.28 0.84 -0.60
CA ASN A 19 16.66 1.45 0.67
C ASN A 19 17.87 0.76 1.35
N ALA A 20 18.62 -0.06 0.61
CA ALA A 20 19.82 -0.71 1.10
C ALA A 20 20.83 -0.91 -0.05
N PRO A 21 22.14 -0.93 0.23
CA PRO A 21 23.16 -1.10 -0.81
C PRO A 21 23.27 -2.56 -1.31
N TRP A 22 22.26 -3.38 -1.07
CA TRP A 22 22.31 -4.80 -1.38
C TRP A 22 21.74 -5.09 -2.77
N LEU A 23 22.46 -5.97 -3.48
CA LEU A 23 22.01 -6.59 -4.71
C LEU A 23 21.72 -8.07 -4.40
N MET A 24 20.47 -8.48 -4.59
CA MET A 24 20.09 -9.88 -4.55
C MET A 24 20.33 -10.48 -5.94
N ASP A 25 21.29 -11.38 -6.05
CA ASP A 25 21.61 -12.14 -7.26
C ASP A 25 21.06 -13.54 -7.09
N GLY A 26 19.97 -13.86 -7.78
CA GLY A 26 19.24 -15.12 -7.62
C GLY A 26 20.10 -16.36 -7.82
N PRO A 27 20.89 -16.49 -8.90
CA PRO A 27 21.84 -17.59 -9.09
C PRO A 27 22.82 -17.76 -7.93
N LYS A 28 23.37 -16.67 -7.37
CA LYS A 28 24.29 -16.77 -6.21
C LYS A 28 23.56 -17.21 -4.95
N VAL A 29 22.33 -16.74 -4.73
CA VAL A 29 21.48 -17.22 -3.63
C VAL A 29 21.24 -18.72 -3.79
N ALA A 30 20.88 -19.18 -4.99
CA ALA A 30 20.67 -20.59 -5.27
C ALA A 30 21.92 -21.42 -4.95
N GLN A 31 23.08 -20.98 -5.41
CA GLN A 31 24.36 -21.67 -5.13
C GLN A 31 24.68 -21.72 -3.63
N SER A 32 24.45 -20.62 -2.90
CA SER A 32 24.77 -20.53 -1.47
C SER A 32 23.87 -21.42 -0.60
N PHE A 33 22.63 -21.65 -1.01
CA PHE A 33 21.63 -22.40 -0.25
C PHE A 33 21.27 -23.78 -0.86
N GLY A 34 21.96 -24.20 -1.91
CA GLY A 34 21.71 -25.48 -2.56
C GLY A 34 20.31 -25.56 -3.19
N LEU A 35 19.84 -24.49 -3.83
CA LEU A 35 18.52 -24.40 -4.43
C LEU A 35 18.59 -24.65 -5.93
N ASP A 36 17.76 -25.58 -6.43
CA ASP A 36 17.75 -25.94 -7.84
C ASP A 36 17.14 -24.85 -8.75
N GLN A 37 16.21 -24.08 -8.23
CA GLN A 37 15.53 -23.04 -9.00
C GLN A 37 14.92 -21.96 -8.11
N GLY A 38 14.67 -20.78 -8.68
CA GLY A 38 13.99 -19.71 -7.98
C GLY A 38 13.49 -18.59 -8.90
N LEU A 39 12.78 -17.66 -8.29
CA LEU A 39 12.18 -16.48 -8.90
C LEU A 39 12.32 -15.29 -7.98
N LEU A 40 12.66 -14.11 -8.52
CA LEU A 40 12.63 -12.85 -7.82
C LEU A 40 11.43 -12.01 -8.26
N LEU A 41 10.76 -11.38 -7.29
CA LEU A 41 9.65 -10.46 -7.48
C LEU A 41 9.93 -9.13 -6.77
N ASN A 42 9.40 -8.03 -7.31
CA ASN A 42 9.27 -6.82 -6.52
C ASN A 42 8.26 -7.07 -5.38
N ASP A 43 8.40 -6.36 -4.25
CA ASP A 43 7.53 -6.56 -3.07
C ASP A 43 6.06 -6.23 -3.35
N PHE A 44 5.75 -5.12 -4.07
CA PHE A 44 4.38 -4.78 -4.44
C PHE A 44 3.84 -5.63 -5.60
N GLU A 45 4.68 -6.12 -6.48
CA GLU A 45 4.31 -7.16 -7.45
C GLU A 45 3.88 -8.44 -6.74
N ALA A 46 4.68 -8.91 -5.76
CA ALA A 46 4.32 -10.08 -4.95
C ALA A 46 3.03 -9.87 -4.16
N GLN A 47 2.83 -8.67 -3.61
CA GLN A 47 1.59 -8.30 -2.93
C GLN A 47 0.38 -8.30 -3.89
N ALA A 48 0.51 -7.72 -5.09
CA ALA A 48 -0.56 -7.74 -6.09
C ALA A 48 -0.92 -9.17 -6.50
N LEU A 49 0.08 -10.00 -6.78
CA LEU A 49 -0.09 -11.41 -7.15
C LEU A 49 -0.70 -12.25 -6.02
N SER A 50 -0.62 -11.81 -4.76
CA SER A 50 -1.23 -12.50 -3.61
C SER A 50 -2.74 -12.25 -3.47
N LEU A 51 -3.28 -11.18 -4.09
CA LEU A 51 -4.66 -10.73 -3.89
C LEU A 51 -5.74 -11.81 -4.05
N PRO A 52 -5.63 -12.73 -5.05
CA PRO A 52 -6.62 -13.80 -5.24
C PRO A 52 -6.62 -14.87 -4.16
N THR A 53 -5.55 -14.96 -3.36
CA THR A 53 -5.32 -16.07 -2.42
C THR A 53 -5.38 -15.63 -0.95
N ILE A 54 -5.62 -14.35 -0.68
CA ILE A 54 -5.71 -13.84 0.69
C ILE A 54 -6.98 -14.40 1.36
N PRO A 55 -6.84 -15.19 2.44
CA PRO A 55 -8.00 -15.69 3.18
C PRO A 55 -8.81 -14.54 3.80
N ASP A 56 -10.13 -14.64 3.81
CA ASP A 56 -11.02 -13.60 4.35
C ASP A 56 -10.71 -13.25 5.81
N GLN A 57 -10.35 -14.24 6.63
CA GLN A 57 -9.99 -14.01 8.04
C GLN A 57 -8.66 -13.25 8.23
N TRP A 58 -7.87 -13.06 7.17
CA TRP A 58 -6.61 -12.33 7.20
C TRP A 58 -6.77 -10.86 6.79
N ALA A 59 -7.99 -10.45 6.53
CA ALA A 59 -8.29 -9.08 6.15
C ALA A 59 -9.54 -8.57 6.86
N LYS A 60 -9.48 -7.34 7.34
CA LYS A 60 -10.63 -6.59 7.86
C LYS A 60 -11.31 -5.86 6.70
N LEU A 61 -12.58 -6.17 6.44
CA LEU A 61 -13.41 -5.39 5.52
C LEU A 61 -13.66 -3.97 6.08
N ILE A 62 -13.62 -2.98 5.19
CA ILE A 62 -13.91 -1.58 5.51
C ILE A 62 -15.12 -1.15 4.68
N GLY A 63 -16.25 -0.91 5.35
CA GLY A 63 -17.51 -0.53 4.71
C GLY A 63 -18.35 -1.70 4.19
N PRO A 64 -19.46 -1.41 3.47
CA PRO A 64 -20.52 -2.38 3.18
C PRO A 64 -20.26 -3.25 1.94
N ALA A 65 -19.46 -2.78 0.97
CA ALA A 65 -19.21 -3.53 -0.26
C ALA A 65 -18.40 -4.81 0.01
N ARG A 66 -18.65 -5.86 -0.77
CA ARG A 66 -18.04 -7.18 -0.59
C ARG A 66 -17.17 -7.56 -1.77
N PHE A 67 -16.07 -8.22 -1.49
CA PHE A 67 -15.23 -8.83 -2.52
C PHE A 67 -15.97 -9.99 -3.18
N SER A 68 -15.81 -10.10 -4.50
CA SER A 68 -16.38 -11.17 -5.31
C SER A 68 -15.33 -11.66 -6.30
N ALA A 69 -15.18 -12.97 -6.41
CA ALA A 69 -14.24 -13.56 -7.36
C ALA A 69 -14.57 -13.15 -8.81
N GLY A 70 -13.56 -12.86 -9.60
CA GLY A 70 -13.72 -12.50 -11.02
C GLY A 70 -14.35 -11.13 -11.28
N SER A 71 -14.43 -10.26 -10.28
CA SER A 71 -15.14 -8.97 -10.40
C SER A 71 -14.35 -7.86 -11.12
N GLY A 72 -13.15 -8.13 -11.64
CA GLY A 72 -12.34 -7.19 -12.42
C GLY A 72 -11.03 -6.78 -11.75
N PRO A 73 -10.41 -5.66 -12.19
CA PRO A 73 -9.13 -5.22 -11.65
C PRO A 73 -9.16 -5.05 -10.13
N GLN A 74 -8.06 -5.43 -9.49
CA GLN A 74 -7.83 -5.25 -8.05
C GLN A 74 -6.63 -4.33 -7.84
N VAL A 75 -6.65 -3.54 -6.79
CA VAL A 75 -5.54 -2.68 -6.40
C VAL A 75 -5.08 -3.05 -5.01
N ILE A 76 -3.78 -3.01 -4.78
CA ILE A 76 -3.19 -3.05 -3.46
C ILE A 76 -2.32 -1.82 -3.27
N LEU A 77 -2.42 -1.21 -2.10
CA LEU A 77 -1.54 -0.10 -1.71
C LEU A 77 -1.27 -0.17 -0.21
N GLY A 78 -0.11 0.33 0.19
CA GLY A 78 0.21 0.25 1.61
C GLY A 78 1.41 1.07 2.04
N PRO A 79 1.23 1.88 3.10
CA PRO A 79 2.32 2.61 3.72
C PRO A 79 3.19 1.70 4.60
N GLY A 80 4.49 1.82 4.37
CA GLY A 80 5.56 1.25 5.16
C GLY A 80 6.64 2.30 5.37
N THR A 81 7.92 1.96 5.12
CA THR A 81 9.02 2.92 5.02
C THR A 81 8.79 3.90 3.87
N GLY A 82 8.23 3.41 2.76
CA GLY A 82 7.66 4.17 1.65
C GLY A 82 6.16 3.94 1.53
N LEU A 83 5.61 4.26 0.37
CA LEU A 83 4.25 3.94 -0.03
C LEU A 83 4.31 3.16 -1.35
N GLY A 84 3.82 1.94 -1.36
CA GLY A 84 3.74 1.17 -2.60
C GLY A 84 2.32 1.07 -3.14
N VAL A 85 2.23 0.89 -4.46
CA VAL A 85 0.97 0.67 -5.18
C VAL A 85 1.19 -0.40 -6.23
N GLY A 86 0.28 -1.35 -6.31
CA GLY A 86 0.23 -2.35 -7.38
C GLY A 86 -1.19 -2.64 -7.80
N ALA A 87 -1.38 -3.08 -9.02
CA ALA A 87 -2.67 -3.56 -9.47
C ALA A 87 -2.56 -4.98 -10.04
N LEU A 88 -3.67 -5.69 -10.05
CA LEU A 88 -3.79 -7.02 -10.62
C LEU A 88 -4.98 -7.03 -11.56
N VAL A 89 -4.77 -7.48 -12.78
CA VAL A 89 -5.83 -7.73 -13.76
C VAL A 89 -5.84 -9.20 -14.14
N GLU A 90 -7.00 -9.73 -14.48
CA GLU A 90 -7.11 -11.03 -15.11
C GLU A 90 -7.26 -10.85 -16.61
N ALA A 91 -6.33 -11.42 -17.37
CA ALA A 91 -6.32 -11.40 -18.82
C ALA A 91 -6.02 -12.80 -19.37
N ALA A 92 -6.86 -13.29 -20.27
CA ALA A 92 -6.73 -14.63 -20.87
C ALA A 92 -6.60 -15.76 -19.83
N GLY A 93 -7.35 -15.67 -18.72
CA GLY A 93 -7.34 -16.64 -17.62
C GLY A 93 -6.06 -16.62 -16.76
N ARG A 94 -5.26 -15.55 -16.85
CA ARG A 94 -4.03 -15.38 -16.05
C ARG A 94 -4.05 -14.09 -15.27
N HIS A 95 -3.55 -14.14 -14.05
CA HIS A 95 -3.32 -12.97 -13.19
C HIS A 95 -2.09 -12.21 -13.66
N THR A 96 -2.28 -10.96 -14.09
CA THR A 96 -1.23 -10.10 -14.62
C THR A 96 -1.01 -8.93 -13.67
N PRO A 97 0.16 -8.81 -13.02
CA PRO A 97 0.47 -7.68 -12.18
C PRO A 97 0.78 -6.45 -13.03
N LEU A 98 0.32 -5.30 -12.57
CA LEU A 98 0.67 -3.99 -13.13
C LEU A 98 1.47 -3.22 -12.09
N ALA A 99 2.72 -2.94 -12.41
CA ALA A 99 3.56 -2.07 -11.60
C ALA A 99 3.04 -0.63 -11.65
N SER A 100 3.15 0.10 -10.54
CA SER A 100 2.72 1.48 -10.44
C SER A 100 3.63 2.27 -9.51
N GLU A 101 4.03 3.45 -9.96
CA GLU A 101 4.74 4.48 -9.18
C GLU A 101 3.78 5.63 -8.78
N ALA A 102 2.49 5.34 -8.65
CA ALA A 102 1.47 6.34 -8.29
C ALA A 102 1.72 6.98 -6.92
N CYS A 103 2.50 6.33 -6.05
CA CYS A 103 2.97 6.90 -4.78
C CYS A 103 3.79 8.18 -4.94
N HIS A 104 4.38 8.42 -6.11
CA HIS A 104 5.17 9.60 -6.44
C HIS A 104 4.40 10.69 -7.20
N THR A 105 3.07 10.55 -7.34
CA THR A 105 2.23 11.62 -7.88
C THR A 105 2.09 12.77 -6.89
N ASP A 106 1.97 14.00 -7.41
CA ASP A 106 1.71 15.17 -6.57
C ASP A 106 0.38 15.03 -5.82
N PHE A 107 0.36 15.48 -4.58
CA PHE A 107 -0.81 15.39 -3.73
C PHE A 107 -1.10 16.75 -3.10
N GLY A 108 -2.31 17.26 -3.31
CA GLY A 108 -2.74 18.59 -2.88
C GLY A 108 -3.90 18.55 -1.88
N PRO A 109 -4.16 19.67 -1.19
CA PRO A 109 -5.27 19.82 -0.26
C PRO A 109 -6.61 19.90 -1.02
N ILE A 110 -7.70 19.45 -0.38
CA ILE A 110 -9.06 19.51 -0.94
C ILE A 110 -10.06 20.27 -0.06
N ASP A 111 -9.68 20.60 1.17
CA ASP A 111 -10.52 21.35 2.10
C ASP A 111 -9.69 22.40 2.87
N ASP A 112 -10.38 23.25 3.65
CA ASP A 112 -9.75 24.34 4.38
C ASP A 112 -8.78 23.83 5.47
N GLU A 113 -9.06 22.70 6.12
CA GLU A 113 -8.15 22.09 7.09
C GLU A 113 -6.84 21.68 6.44
N GLU A 114 -6.94 20.94 5.32
CA GLU A 114 -5.76 20.54 4.56
C GLU A 114 -5.02 21.76 3.99
N ALA A 115 -5.74 22.75 3.44
CA ALA A 115 -5.15 23.98 2.92
C ALA A 115 -4.34 24.76 3.96
N ALA A 116 -4.76 24.73 5.22
CA ALA A 116 -4.01 25.34 6.34
C ALA A 116 -2.74 24.54 6.69
N ILE A 117 -2.73 23.21 6.50
CA ILE A 117 -1.62 22.33 6.85
C ILE A 117 -0.56 22.29 5.76
N TRP A 118 -0.97 22.28 4.49
CA TRP A 118 -0.08 22.06 3.32
C TRP A 118 1.12 23.01 3.23
N PRO A 119 1.01 24.32 3.54
CA PRO A 119 2.16 25.23 3.54
C PRO A 119 3.28 24.86 4.52
N HIS A 120 2.95 24.09 5.55
CA HIS A 120 3.87 23.65 6.61
C HIS A 120 4.48 22.25 6.33
N LEU A 121 4.01 21.53 5.29
CA LEU A 121 4.57 20.23 4.94
C LEU A 121 5.99 20.36 4.38
N GLU A 122 6.90 19.58 4.93
CA GLU A 122 8.24 19.42 4.37
C GLU A 122 8.16 18.80 2.97
N ARG A 123 8.85 19.42 2.02
CA ARG A 123 8.94 18.97 0.62
C ARG A 123 10.03 17.92 0.47
N ALA A 124 9.65 16.66 0.30
CA ALA A 124 10.59 15.62 -0.07
C ALA A 124 11.00 15.78 -1.53
N HIS A 125 12.30 15.91 -1.80
CA HIS A 125 12.82 16.17 -3.15
C HIS A 125 12.17 17.38 -3.85
N GLY A 126 11.81 18.41 -3.09
CA GLY A 126 11.16 19.62 -3.60
C GLY A 126 9.66 19.51 -3.89
N ARG A 127 9.04 18.35 -3.65
CA ARG A 127 7.63 18.06 -3.96
C ARG A 127 6.85 17.58 -2.72
N ILE A 128 5.54 17.72 -2.78
CA ILE A 128 4.61 17.03 -1.86
C ILE A 128 3.93 15.94 -2.68
N THR A 129 4.32 14.67 -2.43
CA THR A 129 3.76 13.50 -3.10
C THR A 129 2.90 12.69 -2.12
N THR A 130 2.12 11.76 -2.64
CA THR A 130 1.33 10.84 -1.81
C THR A 130 2.23 10.09 -0.81
N GLU A 131 3.39 9.59 -1.25
CA GLU A 131 4.36 8.93 -0.36
C GLU A 131 4.90 9.89 0.71
N SER A 132 5.25 11.14 0.34
CA SER A 132 5.83 12.09 1.29
C SER A 132 4.90 12.43 2.46
N VAL A 133 3.59 12.20 2.30
CA VAL A 133 2.55 12.44 3.31
C VAL A 133 2.07 11.15 3.96
N MET A 134 2.02 10.03 3.23
CA MET A 134 1.36 8.79 3.67
C MET A 134 2.29 7.66 4.05
N ALA A 135 3.60 7.72 3.75
CA ALA A 135 4.55 6.74 4.29
C ALA A 135 4.72 6.91 5.82
N GLY A 136 5.40 5.98 6.49
CA GLY A 136 5.70 6.10 7.92
C GLY A 136 6.38 7.43 8.28
N PRO A 137 7.46 7.85 7.60
CA PRO A 137 8.01 9.21 7.75
C PRO A 137 7.03 10.32 7.38
N GLY A 138 6.07 10.06 6.47
CA GLY A 138 5.01 10.98 6.09
C GLY A 138 4.05 11.29 7.23
N LEU A 139 3.72 10.31 8.06
CA LEU A 139 2.90 10.53 9.26
C LEU A 139 3.56 11.54 10.22
N VAL A 140 4.89 11.45 10.39
CA VAL A 140 5.65 12.39 11.21
C VAL A 140 5.61 13.80 10.62
N ARG A 141 5.84 13.94 9.31
CA ARG A 141 5.74 15.23 8.61
C ARG A 141 4.34 15.84 8.70
N LEU A 142 3.31 15.01 8.54
CA LEU A 142 1.91 15.43 8.64
C LEU A 142 1.59 15.93 10.04
N HIS A 143 2.06 15.24 11.09
CA HIS A 143 1.87 15.65 12.47
C HIS A 143 2.55 17.00 12.76
N ALA A 144 3.81 17.13 12.39
CA ALA A 144 4.56 18.37 12.55
C ALA A 144 3.90 19.56 11.81
N ALA A 145 3.49 19.34 10.55
CA ALA A 145 2.83 20.36 9.74
C ALA A 145 1.48 20.78 10.35
N ARG A 146 0.71 19.82 10.87
CA ARG A 146 -0.56 20.07 11.51
C ARG A 146 -0.37 20.88 12.81
N LEU A 147 0.60 20.55 13.64
CA LEU A 147 0.92 21.35 14.83
C LEU A 147 1.33 22.76 14.44
N ALA A 148 2.20 22.92 13.42
CA ALA A 148 2.64 24.23 12.93
C ALA A 148 1.47 25.09 12.43
N SER A 149 0.49 24.52 11.73
CA SER A 149 -0.72 25.23 11.29
C SER A 149 -1.59 25.75 12.45
N LEU A 150 -1.44 25.18 13.64
CA LEU A 150 -2.10 25.58 14.86
C LEU A 150 -1.24 26.51 15.74
N GLY A 151 -0.03 26.89 15.28
CA GLY A 151 0.93 27.67 16.06
C GLY A 151 1.54 26.88 17.24
N MET A 152 1.45 25.55 17.22
CA MET A 152 1.98 24.68 18.27
C MET A 152 3.39 24.19 17.91
N PRO A 153 4.30 24.04 18.88
CA PRO A 153 5.62 23.49 18.61
C PRO A 153 5.55 22.00 18.26
N ALA A 154 6.39 21.56 17.32
CA ALA A 154 6.61 20.15 17.07
C ALA A 154 7.49 19.54 18.18
N GLU A 155 7.07 18.40 18.74
CA GLU A 155 7.77 17.72 19.83
C GLU A 155 8.83 16.71 19.34
N GLY A 156 9.04 16.59 18.05
CA GLY A 156 10.01 15.64 17.48
C GLY A 156 9.63 14.16 17.66
N LEU A 157 8.32 13.86 17.74
CA LEU A 157 7.81 12.50 17.88
C LEU A 157 8.08 11.66 16.61
N ASP A 158 8.43 10.41 16.78
CA ASP A 158 8.39 9.44 15.70
C ASP A 158 6.98 8.86 15.48
N ALA A 159 6.81 8.06 14.43
CA ALA A 159 5.51 7.49 14.07
C ALA A 159 4.94 6.56 15.16
N ALA A 160 5.81 5.85 15.89
CA ALA A 160 5.39 4.98 16.99
C ALA A 160 4.85 5.82 18.17
N ALA A 161 5.58 6.84 18.59
CA ALA A 161 5.17 7.74 19.67
C ALA A 161 3.85 8.49 19.34
N ILE A 162 3.67 8.93 18.08
CA ILE A 162 2.40 9.52 17.61
C ILE A 162 1.27 8.52 17.77
N THR A 163 1.48 7.28 17.34
CA THR A 163 0.48 6.22 17.44
C THR A 163 0.13 5.90 18.89
N ASP A 164 1.13 5.71 19.75
CA ASP A 164 0.94 5.40 21.18
C ASP A 164 0.17 6.50 21.91
N ARG A 165 0.52 7.77 21.67
CA ARG A 165 -0.20 8.92 22.26
C ARG A 165 -1.63 9.04 21.74
N ALA A 166 -1.87 8.71 20.45
CA ALA A 166 -3.21 8.70 19.89
C ALA A 166 -4.11 7.67 20.59
N HIS A 167 -3.57 6.49 20.91
CA HIS A 167 -4.30 5.47 21.70
C HIS A 167 -4.56 5.92 23.14
N GLN A 168 -3.60 6.60 23.76
CA GLN A 168 -3.75 7.10 25.15
C GLN A 168 -4.75 8.24 25.27
N ASN A 169 -4.86 9.08 24.25
CA ASN A 169 -5.74 10.26 24.25
C ASN A 169 -6.43 10.44 22.88
N GLY A 170 -7.60 9.85 22.73
CA GLY A 170 -8.40 9.96 21.50
C GLY A 170 -8.88 11.38 21.13
N ALA A 171 -8.77 12.36 22.05
CA ALA A 171 -9.06 13.77 21.79
C ALA A 171 -7.78 14.60 21.52
N GLY A 172 -6.60 13.99 21.68
CA GLY A 172 -5.28 14.62 21.52
C GLY A 172 -4.96 15.03 20.07
N GLN A 173 -3.86 15.76 19.94
CA GLN A 173 -3.42 16.23 18.62
C GLN A 173 -2.94 15.05 17.74
N GLU A 174 -2.36 14.04 18.37
CA GLU A 174 -1.90 12.82 17.70
C GLU A 174 -3.08 12.03 17.13
N ALA A 175 -4.15 11.84 17.90
CA ALA A 175 -5.38 11.19 17.43
C ALA A 175 -6.04 11.95 16.27
N LYS A 176 -6.06 13.29 16.32
CA LYS A 176 -6.53 14.12 15.21
C LYS A 176 -5.65 13.98 13.96
N THR A 177 -4.34 13.83 14.14
CA THR A 177 -3.42 13.53 13.02
C THR A 177 -3.69 12.17 12.43
N ILE A 178 -3.89 11.13 13.25
CA ILE A 178 -4.24 9.78 12.76
C ILE A 178 -5.57 9.80 12.01
N ASN A 179 -6.57 10.52 12.47
CA ASN A 179 -7.85 10.67 11.75
C ASN A 179 -7.66 11.37 10.40
N LEU A 180 -6.87 12.44 10.34
CA LEU A 180 -6.52 13.08 9.07
C LEU A 180 -5.76 12.10 8.15
N TYR A 181 -4.77 11.39 8.70
CA TYR A 181 -4.00 10.39 7.94
C TYR A 181 -4.88 9.32 7.30
N TRP A 182 -5.88 8.78 8.04
CA TRP A 182 -6.86 7.84 7.48
C TRP A 182 -7.71 8.46 6.37
N ARG A 183 -8.08 9.74 6.47
CA ARG A 183 -8.81 10.46 5.40
C ARG A 183 -7.97 10.57 4.14
N LEU A 184 -6.68 10.91 4.27
CA LEU A 184 -5.75 11.02 3.14
C LEU A 184 -5.53 9.65 2.46
N ILE A 185 -5.32 8.58 3.24
CA ILE A 185 -5.23 7.20 2.75
C ILE A 185 -6.51 6.82 2.01
N ALA A 186 -7.69 7.10 2.57
CA ALA A 186 -8.97 6.80 1.94
C ALA A 186 -9.13 7.52 0.60
N ARG A 187 -8.78 8.81 0.55
CA ARG A 187 -8.83 9.61 -0.67
C ARG A 187 -7.94 9.02 -1.76
N PHE A 188 -6.68 8.75 -1.44
CA PHE A 188 -5.74 8.15 -2.39
C PHE A 188 -6.15 6.73 -2.82
N ALA A 189 -6.64 5.91 -1.88
CA ALA A 189 -7.19 4.59 -2.21
C ALA A 189 -8.38 4.69 -3.18
N GLY A 190 -9.24 5.70 -3.00
CA GLY A 190 -10.32 5.99 -3.92
C GLY A 190 -9.84 6.46 -5.30
N ASP A 191 -8.78 7.30 -5.35
CA ASP A 191 -8.15 7.73 -6.61
C ASP A 191 -7.59 6.53 -7.38
N MET A 192 -6.91 5.60 -6.70
CA MET A 192 -6.44 4.36 -7.30
C MET A 192 -7.60 3.45 -7.72
N GLY A 193 -8.66 3.39 -6.90
CA GLY A 193 -9.89 2.66 -7.24
C GLY A 193 -10.50 3.11 -8.55
N VAL A 194 -10.61 4.42 -8.80
CA VAL A 194 -11.16 4.94 -10.06
C VAL A 194 -10.16 4.88 -11.20
N THR A 195 -8.86 5.09 -10.94
CA THR A 195 -7.80 5.03 -11.95
C THR A 195 -7.74 3.66 -12.63
N PHE A 196 -7.82 2.59 -11.84
CA PHE A 196 -7.77 1.22 -12.35
C PHE A 196 -9.15 0.61 -12.60
N VAL A 197 -10.24 1.36 -12.37
CA VAL A 197 -11.61 0.81 -12.38
C VAL A 197 -11.67 -0.48 -11.55
N ALA A 198 -11.19 -0.40 -10.32
CA ALA A 198 -10.87 -1.54 -9.47
C ALA A 198 -12.12 -2.24 -8.91
N THR A 199 -12.97 -2.74 -9.79
CA THR A 199 -14.23 -3.42 -9.41
C THR A 199 -13.99 -4.70 -8.61
N GLY A 200 -12.81 -5.31 -8.72
CA GLY A 200 -12.35 -6.41 -7.89
C GLY A 200 -11.91 -5.98 -6.48
N GLY A 201 -11.84 -4.67 -6.23
CA GLY A 201 -11.59 -4.10 -4.90
C GLY A 201 -10.24 -3.44 -4.70
N VAL A 202 -10.17 -2.63 -3.65
CA VAL A 202 -8.94 -2.00 -3.17
C VAL A 202 -8.55 -2.62 -1.83
N THR A 203 -7.36 -3.19 -1.78
CA THR A 203 -6.78 -3.80 -0.59
C THR A 203 -5.70 -2.88 -0.03
N LEU A 204 -5.84 -2.52 1.24
CA LEU A 204 -4.82 -1.81 2.00
C LEU A 204 -3.87 -2.82 2.63
N SER A 205 -2.58 -2.46 2.73
CA SER A 205 -1.53 -3.30 3.31
C SER A 205 -0.48 -2.44 4.03
N GLY A 206 0.69 -3.01 4.31
CA GLY A 206 1.82 -2.31 4.92
C GLY A 206 1.81 -2.32 6.44
N GLY A 207 2.93 -1.93 7.02
CA GLY A 207 3.16 -2.06 8.47
C GLY A 207 2.56 -0.94 9.33
N VAL A 208 2.07 0.16 8.75
CA VAL A 208 1.54 1.31 9.50
C VAL A 208 0.06 1.10 9.83
N LEU A 209 -0.76 0.76 8.84
CA LEU A 209 -2.23 0.75 8.98
C LEU A 209 -2.76 -0.26 10.00
N PRO A 210 -2.24 -1.48 10.11
CA PRO A 210 -2.70 -2.42 11.13
C PRO A 210 -2.52 -1.92 12.57
N ARG A 211 -1.51 -1.06 12.82
CA ARG A 211 -1.21 -0.51 14.14
C ARG A 211 -2.17 0.58 14.61
N ILE A 212 -2.91 1.16 13.68
CA ILE A 212 -3.87 2.25 13.90
C ILE A 212 -5.29 1.88 13.44
N LEU A 213 -5.52 0.57 13.24
CA LEU A 213 -6.81 0.07 12.73
C LEU A 213 -7.97 0.31 13.70
N ASP A 214 -7.72 0.23 14.98
CA ASP A 214 -8.69 0.51 16.05
C ASP A 214 -9.06 2.00 16.17
N LEU A 215 -8.25 2.90 15.60
CA LEU A 215 -8.53 4.33 15.48
C LEU A 215 -9.24 4.68 14.15
N LEU A 216 -9.57 3.70 13.32
CA LEU A 216 -10.25 3.91 12.04
C LEU A 216 -11.72 4.27 12.24
N ASP A 217 -12.14 5.44 11.78
CA ASP A 217 -13.55 5.73 11.49
C ASP A 217 -13.89 5.20 10.09
N GLU A 218 -14.50 4.01 10.03
CA GLU A 218 -14.88 3.37 8.75
C GLU A 218 -15.85 4.22 7.93
N ARG A 219 -16.73 5.00 8.57
CA ARG A 219 -17.68 5.87 7.87
C ARG A 219 -16.96 7.06 7.23
N ALA A 220 -16.06 7.70 7.97
CA ALA A 220 -15.24 8.78 7.42
C ALA A 220 -14.31 8.27 6.31
N PHE A 221 -13.71 7.08 6.47
CA PHE A 221 -12.91 6.44 5.43
C PHE A 221 -13.71 6.27 4.13
N ARG A 222 -14.89 5.64 4.21
CA ARG A 222 -15.72 5.41 3.02
C ARG A 222 -16.19 6.71 2.38
N ALA A 223 -16.54 7.72 3.16
CA ALA A 223 -16.94 9.03 2.63
C ALA A 223 -15.81 9.66 1.79
N ASN A 224 -14.55 9.62 2.27
CA ASN A 224 -13.40 10.16 1.53
C ASN A 224 -13.00 9.29 0.32
N PHE A 225 -13.12 7.96 0.44
CA PHE A 225 -12.88 7.02 -0.66
C PHE A 225 -13.89 7.23 -1.81
N GLU A 226 -15.15 7.46 -1.47
CA GLU A 226 -16.28 7.54 -2.42
C GLU A 226 -16.47 8.93 -3.03
N ALA A 227 -15.85 9.98 -2.48
CA ALA A 227 -15.94 11.35 -2.97
C ALA A 227 -15.20 11.53 -4.30
N LYS A 228 -15.72 10.92 -5.37
CA LYS A 228 -15.12 10.85 -6.72
C LYS A 228 -16.07 11.30 -7.81
N ALA A 229 -16.89 12.35 -7.55
CA ALA A 229 -17.80 12.89 -8.57
C ALA A 229 -17.05 13.23 -9.87
N PRO A 230 -17.59 12.92 -11.06
CA PRO A 230 -18.95 12.40 -11.30
C PRO A 230 -19.08 10.87 -11.22
N VAL A 231 -18.03 10.14 -10.85
CA VAL A 231 -17.99 8.65 -10.83
C VAL A 231 -18.14 8.07 -9.41
N ASP A 232 -18.70 8.83 -8.48
CA ASP A 232 -18.89 8.42 -7.09
C ASP A 232 -19.73 7.14 -6.94
N GLN A 233 -20.73 6.93 -7.82
CA GLN A 233 -21.51 5.69 -7.82
C GLN A 233 -20.67 4.44 -8.14
N MET A 234 -19.66 4.58 -8.99
CA MET A 234 -18.68 3.50 -9.24
C MET A 234 -17.83 3.28 -7.98
N ALA A 235 -17.29 4.34 -7.40
CA ALA A 235 -16.45 4.26 -6.20
C ALA A 235 -17.18 3.60 -5.02
N ARG A 236 -18.48 3.86 -4.82
CA ARG A 236 -19.31 3.21 -3.78
C ARG A 236 -19.41 1.70 -3.91
N ARG A 237 -19.29 1.16 -5.11
CA ARG A 237 -19.36 -0.29 -5.38
C ARG A 237 -18.05 -0.99 -5.20
N ILE A 238 -16.93 -0.26 -5.16
CA ILE A 238 -15.58 -0.83 -4.98
C ILE A 238 -15.43 -1.28 -3.53
N PRO A 239 -15.24 -2.59 -3.27
CA PRO A 239 -15.00 -3.08 -1.92
C PRO A 239 -13.60 -2.67 -1.44
N THR A 240 -13.48 -2.46 -0.13
CA THR A 240 -12.21 -2.13 0.52
C THR A 240 -11.94 -3.05 1.69
N ARG A 241 -10.68 -3.46 1.86
CA ARG A 241 -10.21 -4.24 3.01
C ARG A 241 -8.80 -3.84 3.41
N LEU A 242 -8.42 -4.14 4.64
CA LEU A 242 -7.04 -4.02 5.13
C LEU A 242 -6.52 -5.41 5.49
N ILE A 243 -5.36 -5.79 4.97
CA ILE A 243 -4.64 -7.00 5.39
C ILE A 243 -4.13 -6.82 6.82
N THR A 244 -4.47 -7.77 7.69
CA THR A 244 -4.07 -7.77 9.11
C THR A 244 -3.09 -8.88 9.46
N HIS A 245 -2.87 -9.84 8.55
CA HIS A 245 -1.96 -10.97 8.79
C HIS A 245 -0.62 -10.74 8.09
N PRO A 246 0.52 -10.92 8.79
CA PRO A 246 1.85 -10.63 8.24
C PRO A 246 2.25 -11.55 7.07
N ASP A 247 1.73 -12.79 7.04
CA ASP A 247 2.12 -13.79 6.06
C ASP A 247 1.28 -13.79 4.78
N ALA A 248 0.41 -12.79 4.58
CA ALA A 248 -0.49 -12.75 3.41
C ALA A 248 0.27 -12.82 2.08
N VAL A 249 1.42 -12.14 1.97
CA VAL A 249 2.26 -12.17 0.76
C VAL A 249 2.93 -13.55 0.56
N LEU A 250 3.33 -14.22 1.65
CA LEU A 250 3.96 -15.54 1.58
C LEU A 250 2.99 -16.59 1.02
N VAL A 251 1.69 -16.52 1.39
CA VAL A 251 0.67 -17.41 0.82
C VAL A 251 0.50 -17.15 -0.69
N GLY A 252 0.53 -15.90 -1.12
CA GLY A 252 0.51 -15.55 -2.54
C GLY A 252 1.70 -16.13 -3.31
N MET A 253 2.91 -15.99 -2.76
CA MET A 253 4.12 -16.58 -3.37
C MET A 253 4.05 -18.11 -3.41
N ALA A 254 3.50 -18.75 -2.37
CA ALA A 254 3.27 -20.19 -2.38
C ALA A 254 2.26 -20.62 -3.47
N ALA A 255 1.20 -19.84 -3.69
CA ALA A 255 0.23 -20.09 -4.76
C ALA A 255 0.87 -19.96 -6.16
N ILE A 256 1.76 -18.98 -6.37
CA ILE A 256 2.53 -18.86 -7.61
C ILE A 256 3.40 -20.11 -7.84
N ALA A 257 4.08 -20.59 -6.80
CA ALA A 257 4.90 -21.79 -6.88
C ALA A 257 4.08 -23.06 -7.21
N ALA A 258 2.87 -23.15 -6.65
CA ALA A 258 1.98 -24.29 -6.85
C ALA A 258 1.30 -24.31 -8.24
N ARG A 259 0.96 -23.13 -8.77
CA ARG A 259 0.18 -22.97 -10.00
C ARG A 259 0.75 -21.85 -10.90
N PRO A 260 2.03 -21.95 -11.36
CA PRO A 260 2.69 -20.88 -12.12
C PRO A 260 1.97 -20.51 -13.42
N GLU A 261 1.22 -21.44 -14.01
CA GLU A 261 0.45 -21.24 -15.24
C GLU A 261 -0.67 -20.19 -15.09
N LEU A 262 -1.15 -19.95 -13.87
CA LEU A 262 -2.19 -18.95 -13.59
C LEU A 262 -1.65 -17.52 -13.51
N TYR A 263 -0.34 -17.34 -13.51
CA TYR A 263 0.29 -16.04 -13.32
C TYR A 263 1.09 -15.62 -14.55
N ALA A 264 0.86 -14.40 -15.03
CA ALA A 264 1.56 -13.85 -16.19
C ALA A 264 2.88 -13.18 -15.73
N ILE A 265 3.86 -14.02 -15.40
CA ILE A 265 5.21 -13.62 -15.03
C ILE A 265 6.16 -14.05 -16.15
N ASP A 266 7.17 -13.25 -16.47
CA ASP A 266 8.25 -13.66 -17.38
C ASP A 266 9.15 -14.70 -16.70
N TYR A 267 8.71 -15.95 -16.66
CA TYR A 267 9.49 -17.03 -16.07
C TYR A 267 10.80 -17.30 -16.82
N ALA A 268 10.82 -17.10 -18.15
CA ALA A 268 12.00 -17.36 -18.96
C ALA A 268 13.15 -16.41 -18.65
N GLY A 269 12.84 -15.11 -18.46
CA GLY A 269 13.83 -14.10 -18.14
C GLY A 269 14.19 -14.03 -16.65
N ARG A 270 13.27 -14.40 -15.76
CA ARG A 270 13.37 -14.14 -14.31
C ARG A 270 13.68 -15.37 -13.45
N CYS A 271 13.33 -16.58 -13.92
CA CYS A 271 13.71 -17.80 -13.22
C CYS A 271 15.16 -18.17 -13.48
N TRP A 272 15.79 -18.78 -12.48
CA TRP A 272 17.06 -19.49 -12.61
C TRP A 272 16.87 -20.97 -12.28
N LYS A 273 17.70 -21.79 -12.89
CA LYS A 273 17.84 -23.22 -12.63
C LYS A 273 19.32 -23.52 -12.42
#